data_b15fbafe0d60c34629f4967d9e457275
#
_entry.id   b15fbafe0d60c34629f4967d9e457275
#
_cell.length_a   1.000
_cell.length_b   1.000
_cell.length_c   1.000
_cell.angle_alpha   90.00
_cell.angle_beta   90.00
_cell.angle_gamma   90.00
#
_symmetry.space_group_name_H-M   'P 1'
#
loop_
_entity.id
_entity.type
_entity.pdbx_description
1 polymer ?
#
loop_
_entity_poly.entity_id
_entity_poly.type
_entity_poly.pdbx_seq_one_letter_code
_entity_poly.pdbx_strand_id
1 'polypeptide(L)'
;MLHVYLASVLAFYLAYSVCVLPDKAQLCVLPSEAKLRVLANFFAKKNIMLDKNSKIFVAGHRGLVGSAIWNNLKQRGYENLVGRSHSELDLLDPVAVKAFFDEEKPDAVVLAAAHVGGIMANLQYRADFIYQNLQIQQNVIGESWKHGVKKLLFLGSTCIYPREAPQPMPEDCLLTSPLEYTNEPYAIAKIAGLKMCESFNLQYGTNYIAVMPTNLYGPNDNFHLENSHVLPAMIRKIHLAKCLNEGDWEAVRKDIGLRPVSMMKDGVKKLVDGQSDEKDILEVLAHYGITPEAVTLWGTGAPMREFLWSEEMADASVHVLLNVDFKDTYDASVKNADGIAEIRNCHINVGTGKELSIREVAEKIMAEIGFKGKLLWDSSKPDGTLRKLTDVTKLHRLGWHHKIEIDEGVHRLYEWYLKGICINHQNA
;
A
#
# COMPACT_ATOMS: atom_id res chain seq x y z
N MET A 1 11.80 -19.19 50.11
CA MET A 1 12.90 -19.95 49.48
C MET A 1 12.80 -19.97 47.95
N LEU A 2 11.64 -20.17 47.36
CA LEU A 2 11.49 -20.23 45.90
C LEU A 2 11.84 -18.90 45.17
N HIS A 3 11.47 -17.75 45.76
CA HIS A 3 11.78 -16.42 45.19
C HIS A 3 13.28 -16.09 45.22
N VAL A 4 14.02 -16.55 46.21
CA VAL A 4 15.46 -16.33 46.30
C VAL A 4 16.22 -17.23 45.31
N TYR A 5 15.72 -18.45 45.09
CA TYR A 5 16.30 -19.39 44.11
C TYR A 5 16.09 -18.91 42.68
N LEU A 6 14.88 -18.42 42.39
CA LEU A 6 14.58 -17.82 41.06
C LEU A 6 15.42 -16.55 40.80
N ALA A 7 15.61 -15.70 41.80
CA ALA A 7 16.46 -14.51 41.67
C ALA A 7 17.93 -14.85 41.45
N SER A 8 18.44 -15.90 42.14
CA SER A 8 19.84 -16.35 41.98
C SER A 8 20.08 -17.04 40.61
N VAL A 9 19.13 -17.83 40.15
CA VAL A 9 19.19 -18.46 38.82
C VAL A 9 19.06 -17.41 37.72
N LEU A 10 18.19 -16.41 37.91
CA LEU A 10 18.07 -15.29 36.96
C LEU A 10 19.36 -14.42 36.94
N ALA A 11 19.98 -14.17 38.10
CA ALA A 11 21.24 -13.44 38.21
C ALA A 11 22.41 -14.20 37.55
N PHE A 12 22.46 -15.52 37.70
CA PHE A 12 23.48 -16.37 37.09
C PHE A 12 23.30 -16.44 35.56
N TYR A 13 22.07 -16.58 35.10
CA TYR A 13 21.75 -16.51 33.65
C TYR A 13 22.02 -15.14 33.06
N LEU A 14 21.70 -14.05 33.77
CA LEU A 14 22.02 -12.68 33.35
C LEU A 14 23.54 -12.44 33.24
N ALA A 15 24.33 -12.93 34.20
CA ALA A 15 25.79 -12.82 34.16
C ALA A 15 26.43 -13.63 33.01
N TYR A 16 25.93 -14.84 32.74
CA TYR A 16 26.42 -15.69 31.67
C TYR A 16 26.03 -15.16 30.30
N SER A 17 24.81 -14.60 30.17
CA SER A 17 24.27 -14.08 28.92
C SER A 17 24.92 -12.78 28.47
N VAL A 18 25.35 -11.92 29.43
CA VAL A 18 26.09 -10.70 29.13
C VAL A 18 27.48 -11.01 28.52
N CYS A 19 28.05 -12.21 28.76
CA CYS A 19 29.29 -12.65 28.14
C CYS A 19 29.14 -13.11 26.70
N VAL A 20 27.93 -13.41 26.22
CA VAL A 20 27.65 -14.00 24.88
C VAL A 20 27.10 -12.96 23.90
N LEU A 21 26.76 -11.75 24.35
CA LEU A 21 26.26 -10.68 23.48
C LEU A 21 27.39 -10.00 22.72
N PRO A 22 27.26 -9.82 21.39
CA PRO A 22 28.31 -9.21 20.57
C PRO A 22 28.55 -7.72 20.83
N ASP A 23 27.66 -7.02 21.57
CA ASP A 23 27.81 -5.57 21.83
C ASP A 23 27.37 -5.16 23.23
N LYS A 24 28.34 -5.27 24.18
CA LYS A 24 28.15 -4.90 25.60
C LYS A 24 27.94 -3.40 25.83
N ALA A 25 28.37 -2.55 24.90
CA ALA A 25 28.33 -1.10 25.06
C ALA A 25 26.91 -0.53 24.91
N GLN A 26 26.09 -1.11 24.04
CA GLN A 26 24.72 -0.63 23.82
C GLN A 26 23.77 -0.93 24.99
N LEU A 27 23.99 -2.03 25.73
CA LEU A 27 23.15 -2.36 26.89
C LEU A 27 23.35 -1.40 28.07
N CYS A 28 24.50 -0.77 28.18
CA CYS A 28 24.80 0.12 29.33
C CYS A 28 24.02 1.44 29.31
N VAL A 29 23.58 1.91 28.15
CA VAL A 29 22.94 3.24 27.94
C VAL A 29 21.42 3.20 28.08
N LEU A 30 20.79 2.01 28.05
CA LEU A 30 19.33 1.89 28.12
C LEU A 30 18.79 1.96 29.57
N PRO A 31 17.60 2.54 29.81
CA PRO A 31 16.86 2.42 31.08
C PRO A 31 16.63 0.95 31.45
N SER A 32 16.53 0.64 32.76
CA SER A 32 16.45 -0.74 33.26
C SER A 32 15.32 -1.59 32.69
N GLU A 33 14.16 -1.00 32.42
CA GLU A 33 13.05 -1.69 31.75
C GLU A 33 13.32 -2.00 30.27
N ALA A 34 14.00 -1.10 29.55
CA ALA A 34 14.40 -1.32 28.18
C ALA A 34 15.46 -2.43 28.08
N LYS A 35 16.41 -2.51 29.05
CA LYS A 35 17.37 -3.62 29.13
C LYS A 35 16.68 -4.97 29.29
N LEU A 36 15.69 -5.06 30.18
CA LEU A 36 14.93 -6.29 30.41
C LEU A 36 14.15 -6.72 29.15
N ARG A 37 13.56 -5.77 28.43
CA ARG A 37 12.85 -6.05 27.16
C ARG A 37 13.79 -6.51 26.05
N VAL A 38 14.96 -5.87 25.90
CA VAL A 38 15.98 -6.28 24.91
C VAL A 38 16.49 -7.69 25.22
N LEU A 39 16.74 -8.01 26.49
CA LEU A 39 17.16 -9.35 26.91
C LEU A 39 16.03 -10.38 26.73
N ALA A 40 14.81 -10.04 27.11
CA ALA A 40 13.65 -10.92 26.91
C ALA A 40 13.43 -11.22 25.42
N ASN A 41 13.56 -10.23 24.54
CA ASN A 41 13.46 -10.41 23.09
C ASN A 41 14.64 -11.19 22.51
N PHE A 42 15.85 -11.04 23.07
CA PHE A 42 17.02 -11.81 22.65
C PHE A 42 16.89 -13.32 22.98
N PHE A 43 16.32 -13.65 24.16
CA PHE A 43 16.06 -15.04 24.54
C PHE A 43 14.80 -15.64 23.89
N ALA A 44 13.84 -14.81 23.48
CA ALA A 44 12.66 -15.23 22.72
C ALA A 44 12.96 -15.53 21.24
N LYS A 45 14.21 -15.40 20.78
CA LYS A 45 14.66 -15.71 19.38
C LYS A 45 14.66 -17.20 19.03
N LYS A 46 13.65 -17.97 19.44
CA LYS A 46 13.17 -19.12 18.67
C LYS A 46 12.31 -18.57 17.55
N ASN A 47 12.54 -18.97 16.29
CA ASN A 47 11.74 -18.61 15.12
C ASN A 47 10.30 -18.26 15.50
N ILE A 48 9.99 -16.94 15.54
CA ILE A 48 8.65 -16.48 15.92
C ILE A 48 7.81 -16.61 14.65
N MET A 49 7.41 -17.84 14.34
CA MET A 49 6.40 -18.08 13.32
C MET A 49 5.04 -17.68 13.91
N LEU A 50 4.30 -16.87 13.16
CA LEU A 50 2.89 -16.62 13.46
C LEU A 50 2.14 -17.93 13.22
N ASP A 51 1.48 -18.44 14.24
CA ASP A 51 0.60 -19.60 14.12
C ASP A 51 -0.82 -19.17 13.71
N LYS A 52 -1.70 -20.14 13.43
CA LYS A 52 -3.06 -19.86 12.98
C LYS A 52 -3.94 -19.16 14.01
N ASN A 53 -3.57 -19.20 15.28
CA ASN A 53 -4.27 -18.57 16.38
C ASN A 53 -3.75 -17.15 16.66
N SER A 54 -2.64 -16.76 16.05
CA SER A 54 -2.03 -15.44 16.23
C SER A 54 -3.04 -14.34 15.88
N LYS A 55 -3.20 -13.38 16.78
CA LYS A 55 -4.07 -12.22 16.55
C LYS A 55 -3.38 -11.21 15.64
N ILE A 56 -3.96 -10.95 14.47
CA ILE A 56 -3.39 -10.05 13.47
C ILE A 56 -4.27 -8.81 13.30
N PHE A 57 -3.74 -7.64 13.64
CA PHE A 57 -4.40 -6.37 13.38
C PHE A 57 -4.09 -5.90 11.96
N VAL A 58 -5.13 -5.70 11.14
CA VAL A 58 -5.02 -5.14 9.80
C VAL A 58 -5.59 -3.73 9.80
N ALA A 59 -4.73 -2.74 10.03
CA ALA A 59 -5.08 -1.33 9.95
C ALA A 59 -5.37 -0.95 8.50
N GLY A 60 -6.58 -0.43 8.22
CA GLY A 60 -7.03 -0.15 6.84
C GLY A 60 -7.65 -1.37 6.12
N HIS A 61 -8.18 -2.34 6.86
CA HIS A 61 -8.74 -3.61 6.36
C HIS A 61 -9.87 -3.49 5.33
N ARG A 62 -10.49 -2.31 5.15
CA ARG A 62 -11.55 -2.05 4.17
C ARG A 62 -11.07 -1.42 2.85
N GLY A 63 -9.81 -0.94 2.80
CA GLY A 63 -9.22 -0.36 1.59
C GLY A 63 -8.80 -1.42 0.57
N LEU A 64 -8.40 -0.99 -0.63
CA LEU A 64 -7.95 -1.85 -1.74
C LEU A 64 -6.98 -2.94 -1.29
N VAL A 65 -5.86 -2.56 -0.69
CA VAL A 65 -4.81 -3.50 -0.29
C VAL A 65 -5.16 -4.21 1.02
N GLY A 66 -5.70 -3.47 1.99
CA GLY A 66 -6.03 -4.04 3.30
C GLY A 66 -7.11 -5.13 3.24
N SER A 67 -8.13 -4.96 2.39
CA SER A 67 -9.17 -5.98 2.19
C SER A 67 -8.63 -7.22 1.47
N ALA A 68 -7.74 -7.05 0.51
CA ALA A 68 -7.08 -8.15 -0.18
C ALA A 68 -6.17 -8.95 0.79
N ILE A 69 -5.40 -8.26 1.66
CA ILE A 69 -4.59 -8.91 2.70
C ILE A 69 -5.46 -9.66 3.70
N TRP A 70 -6.56 -9.06 4.14
CA TRP A 70 -7.53 -9.68 5.04
C TRP A 70 -8.08 -10.99 4.45
N ASN A 71 -8.50 -10.96 3.20
CA ASN A 71 -9.02 -12.13 2.50
C ASN A 71 -7.95 -13.20 2.29
N ASN A 72 -6.72 -12.82 1.93
CA ASN A 72 -5.60 -13.76 1.76
C ASN A 72 -5.23 -14.46 3.08
N LEU A 73 -5.21 -13.70 4.20
CA LEU A 73 -4.99 -14.29 5.53
C LEU A 73 -6.09 -15.30 5.89
N LYS A 74 -7.37 -14.96 5.65
CA LYS A 74 -8.49 -15.89 5.85
C LYS A 74 -8.38 -17.16 5.01
N GLN A 75 -8.09 -17.01 3.72
CA GLN A 75 -7.88 -18.16 2.82
C GLN A 75 -6.75 -19.08 3.27
N ARG A 76 -5.73 -18.52 3.93
CA ARG A 76 -4.64 -19.26 4.55
C ARG A 76 -4.98 -19.82 5.93
N GLY A 77 -6.21 -19.64 6.44
CA GLY A 77 -6.70 -20.18 7.71
C GLY A 77 -6.29 -19.37 8.95
N TYR A 78 -6.05 -18.08 8.82
CA TYR A 78 -5.89 -17.15 9.95
C TYR A 78 -7.25 -16.54 10.28
N GLU A 79 -7.89 -17.01 11.36
CA GLU A 79 -9.24 -16.58 11.73
C GLU A 79 -9.26 -15.44 12.76
N ASN A 80 -8.17 -15.27 13.53
CA ASN A 80 -8.09 -14.26 14.59
C ASN A 80 -7.60 -12.90 14.02
N LEU A 81 -8.42 -12.33 13.13
CA LEU A 81 -8.14 -11.06 12.48
C LEU A 81 -8.91 -9.92 13.15
N VAL A 82 -8.24 -8.81 13.42
CA VAL A 82 -8.83 -7.60 14.00
C VAL A 82 -8.70 -6.45 13.01
N GLY A 83 -9.81 -5.75 12.78
CA GLY A 83 -9.89 -4.53 11.99
C GLY A 83 -10.84 -3.54 12.65
N ARG A 84 -10.59 -2.26 12.49
CA ARG A 84 -11.47 -1.17 12.92
C ARG A 84 -11.65 -0.18 11.77
N SER A 85 -12.86 0.31 11.60
CA SER A 85 -13.12 1.44 10.71
C SER A 85 -12.58 2.74 11.32
N HIS A 86 -12.46 3.79 10.52
CA HIS A 86 -12.02 5.10 11.01
C HIS A 86 -12.92 5.65 12.13
N SER A 87 -14.24 5.39 12.07
CA SER A 87 -15.18 5.80 13.10
C SER A 87 -15.07 4.99 14.40
N GLU A 88 -14.52 3.77 14.35
CA GLU A 88 -14.29 2.92 15.53
C GLU A 88 -12.92 3.14 16.15
N LEU A 89 -11.92 3.48 15.33
CA LEU A 89 -10.55 3.76 15.76
C LEU A 89 -9.91 4.79 14.81
N ASP A 90 -9.81 6.03 15.30
CA ASP A 90 -9.01 7.04 14.61
C ASP A 90 -7.53 6.83 14.91
N LEU A 91 -6.76 6.43 13.88
CA LEU A 91 -5.32 6.20 14.02
C LEU A 91 -4.50 7.50 14.22
N LEU A 92 -5.13 8.67 14.04
CA LEU A 92 -4.53 9.96 14.36
C LEU A 92 -4.54 10.24 15.87
N ASP A 93 -5.47 9.63 16.62
CA ASP A 93 -5.57 9.80 18.07
C ASP A 93 -4.63 8.82 18.82
N PRO A 94 -3.53 9.30 19.41
CA PRO A 94 -2.58 8.44 20.12
C PRO A 94 -3.18 7.78 21.37
N VAL A 95 -4.21 8.40 21.99
CA VAL A 95 -4.86 7.84 23.16
C VAL A 95 -5.75 6.67 22.78
N ALA A 96 -6.53 6.84 21.72
CA ALA A 96 -7.38 5.77 21.18
C ALA A 96 -6.55 4.59 20.67
N VAL A 97 -5.44 4.85 19.95
CA VAL A 97 -4.53 3.80 19.48
C VAL A 97 -3.91 3.04 20.65
N LYS A 98 -3.42 3.75 21.68
CA LYS A 98 -2.88 3.09 22.88
C LYS A 98 -3.94 2.21 23.55
N ALA A 99 -5.14 2.71 23.78
CA ALA A 99 -6.23 1.95 24.40
C ALA A 99 -6.58 0.69 23.60
N PHE A 100 -6.62 0.79 22.28
CA PHE A 100 -6.82 -0.35 21.39
C PHE A 100 -5.73 -1.42 21.55
N PHE A 101 -4.46 -1.03 21.61
CA PHE A 101 -3.36 -1.98 21.81
C PHE A 101 -3.34 -2.58 23.21
N ASP A 102 -3.72 -1.81 24.25
CA ASP A 102 -3.87 -2.31 25.64
C ASP A 102 -4.94 -3.43 25.71
N GLU A 103 -6.05 -3.28 24.96
CA GLU A 103 -7.16 -4.22 24.90
C GLU A 103 -6.87 -5.42 24.02
N GLU A 104 -6.55 -5.17 22.74
CA GLU A 104 -6.48 -6.22 21.71
C GLU A 104 -5.18 -7.02 21.74
N LYS A 105 -4.06 -6.40 22.11
CA LYS A 105 -2.74 -7.05 22.21
C LYS A 105 -2.39 -7.91 20.99
N PRO A 106 -2.35 -7.37 19.78
CA PRO A 106 -2.11 -8.14 18.60
C PRO A 106 -0.71 -8.76 18.57
N ASP A 107 -0.59 -9.99 18.08
CA ASP A 107 0.69 -10.67 17.85
C ASP A 107 1.41 -10.09 16.62
N ALA A 108 0.66 -9.69 15.61
CA ALA A 108 1.18 -9.08 14.40
C ALA A 108 0.31 -7.90 13.93
N VAL A 109 0.93 -6.99 13.19
CA VAL A 109 0.28 -5.80 12.64
C VAL A 109 0.58 -5.67 11.16
N VAL A 110 -0.45 -5.42 10.36
CA VAL A 110 -0.33 -4.94 8.99
C VAL A 110 -0.80 -3.50 8.94
N LEU A 111 0.11 -2.57 8.69
CA LEU A 111 -0.20 -1.15 8.58
C LEU A 111 -0.45 -0.78 7.12
N ALA A 112 -1.67 -0.99 6.65
CA ALA A 112 -2.16 -0.62 5.33
C ALA A 112 -2.92 0.71 5.33
N ALA A 113 -3.26 1.25 6.49
CA ALA A 113 -3.91 2.55 6.63
C ALA A 113 -2.95 3.69 6.30
N ALA A 114 -3.41 4.61 5.46
CA ALA A 114 -2.70 5.82 5.11
C ALA A 114 -3.66 6.88 4.55
N HIS A 115 -3.30 8.15 4.66
CA HIS A 115 -3.96 9.21 3.90
C HIS A 115 -3.38 9.20 2.48
N VAL A 116 -4.21 8.83 1.50
CA VAL A 116 -3.78 8.64 0.10
C VAL A 116 -4.66 9.45 -0.86
N GLY A 117 -4.13 9.74 -2.05
CA GLY A 117 -4.87 10.47 -3.08
C GLY A 117 -4.05 10.63 -4.37
N GLY A 118 -4.71 11.04 -5.43
CA GLY A 118 -4.08 11.33 -6.73
C GLY A 118 -3.16 12.56 -6.70
N ILE A 119 -2.55 12.88 -7.85
CA ILE A 119 -1.56 13.98 -8.00
C ILE A 119 -2.15 15.32 -7.54
N MET A 120 -3.39 15.64 -7.94
CA MET A 120 -4.03 16.93 -7.59
C MET A 120 -4.27 17.06 -6.09
N ALA A 121 -4.71 15.98 -5.41
CA ALA A 121 -4.88 15.98 -3.97
C ALA A 121 -3.54 16.18 -3.23
N ASN A 122 -2.49 15.49 -3.67
CA ASN A 122 -1.13 15.66 -3.13
C ASN A 122 -0.61 17.09 -3.27
N LEU A 123 -0.88 17.74 -4.40
CA LEU A 123 -0.48 19.14 -4.61
C LEU A 123 -1.27 20.12 -3.73
N GLN A 124 -2.57 19.88 -3.55
CA GLN A 124 -3.47 20.78 -2.83
C GLN A 124 -3.37 20.62 -1.31
N TYR A 125 -3.25 19.39 -0.79
CA TYR A 125 -3.33 19.07 0.64
C TYR A 125 -1.97 18.61 1.21
N ARG A 126 -0.87 19.28 0.78
CA ARG A 126 0.51 18.89 1.10
C ARG A 126 0.76 18.68 2.60
N ALA A 127 0.24 19.58 3.44
CA ALA A 127 0.40 19.49 4.89
C ALA A 127 -0.34 18.27 5.48
N ASP A 128 -1.55 18.00 5.02
CA ASP A 128 -2.34 16.85 5.49
C ASP A 128 -1.67 15.53 5.11
N PHE A 129 -1.14 15.43 3.90
CA PHE A 129 -0.44 14.22 3.44
C PHE A 129 0.79 13.87 4.27
N ILE A 130 1.62 14.85 4.63
CA ILE A 130 2.78 14.57 5.48
C ILE A 130 2.36 14.37 6.94
N TYR A 131 1.56 15.26 7.50
CA TYR A 131 1.20 15.26 8.93
C TYR A 131 0.43 14.01 9.32
N GLN A 132 -0.67 13.70 8.62
CA GLN A 132 -1.53 12.57 8.97
C GLN A 132 -0.80 11.22 8.79
N ASN A 133 -0.05 11.06 7.71
CA ASN A 133 0.71 9.82 7.53
C ASN A 133 1.80 9.63 8.59
N LEU A 134 2.52 10.70 8.96
CA LEU A 134 3.50 10.62 10.05
C LEU A 134 2.82 10.25 11.37
N GLN A 135 1.68 10.87 11.69
CA GLN A 135 0.97 10.61 12.94
C GLN A 135 0.47 9.16 13.01
N ILE A 136 -0.19 8.65 11.95
CA ILE A 136 -0.67 7.28 11.88
C ILE A 136 0.46 6.28 12.12
N GLN A 137 1.56 6.42 11.39
CA GLN A 137 2.66 5.45 11.49
C GLN A 137 3.44 5.57 12.81
N GLN A 138 3.61 6.76 13.38
CA GLN A 138 4.18 6.93 14.72
C GLN A 138 3.33 6.23 15.79
N ASN A 139 2.01 6.43 15.76
CA ASN A 139 1.11 5.82 16.72
C ASN A 139 1.15 4.30 16.62
N VAL A 140 0.95 3.75 15.41
CA VAL A 140 0.84 2.28 15.23
C VAL A 140 2.17 1.58 15.42
N ILE A 141 3.28 2.06 14.85
CA ILE A 141 4.61 1.43 15.00
C ILE A 141 5.08 1.57 16.45
N GLY A 142 4.87 2.74 17.07
CA GLY A 142 5.25 2.98 18.46
C GLY A 142 4.51 2.08 19.44
N GLU A 143 3.18 1.98 19.33
CA GLU A 143 2.39 1.10 20.19
C GLU A 143 2.65 -0.38 19.90
N SER A 144 2.92 -0.76 18.66
CA SER A 144 3.36 -2.12 18.32
C SER A 144 4.62 -2.52 19.09
N TRP A 145 5.60 -1.64 19.17
CA TRP A 145 6.81 -1.91 19.94
C TRP A 145 6.54 -1.99 21.46
N LYS A 146 5.79 -1.02 22.02
CA LYS A 146 5.48 -0.99 23.47
C LYS A 146 4.72 -2.23 23.93
N HIS A 147 3.87 -2.80 23.05
CA HIS A 147 3.06 -3.99 23.34
C HIS A 147 3.70 -5.30 22.89
N GLY A 148 4.95 -5.27 22.41
CA GLY A 148 5.70 -6.48 22.07
C GLY A 148 5.16 -7.22 20.82
N VAL A 149 4.59 -6.50 19.86
CA VAL A 149 4.17 -7.05 18.58
C VAL A 149 5.33 -7.79 17.93
N LYS A 150 5.10 -9.06 17.58
CA LYS A 150 6.13 -9.98 17.08
C LYS A 150 6.57 -9.64 15.67
N LYS A 151 5.61 -9.32 14.79
CA LYS A 151 5.84 -8.94 13.40
C LYS A 151 5.00 -7.74 13.00
N LEU A 152 5.58 -6.81 12.25
CA LEU A 152 4.85 -5.70 11.65
C LEU A 152 5.21 -5.60 10.17
N LEU A 153 4.18 -5.50 9.32
CA LEU A 153 4.32 -5.19 7.91
C LEU A 153 3.85 -3.76 7.67
N PHE A 154 4.77 -2.90 7.23
CA PHE A 154 4.47 -1.52 6.86
C PHE A 154 4.30 -1.41 5.34
N LEU A 155 3.14 -0.93 4.89
CA LEU A 155 2.90 -0.66 3.48
C LEU A 155 3.40 0.73 3.12
N GLY A 156 4.52 0.77 2.42
CA GLY A 156 5.10 1.96 1.83
C GLY A 156 4.52 2.28 0.46
N SER A 157 5.34 2.81 -0.41
CA SER A 157 5.03 3.13 -1.81
C SER A 157 6.30 3.36 -2.61
N THR A 158 6.33 3.05 -3.88
CA THR A 158 7.44 3.38 -4.79
C THR A 158 7.60 4.90 -5.04
N CYS A 159 6.71 5.75 -4.49
CA CYS A 159 6.91 7.21 -4.47
C CYS A 159 8.14 7.66 -3.68
N ILE A 160 8.68 6.79 -2.81
CA ILE A 160 9.87 7.07 -1.99
C ILE A 160 11.14 7.23 -2.81
N TYR A 161 11.15 6.72 -4.04
CA TYR A 161 12.34 6.76 -4.88
C TYR A 161 12.51 8.11 -5.56
N PRO A 162 13.76 8.50 -5.81
CA PRO A 162 14.07 9.73 -6.52
C PRO A 162 13.35 9.81 -7.87
N ARG A 163 13.04 11.05 -8.29
CA ARG A 163 12.44 11.30 -9.59
C ARG A 163 13.29 10.74 -10.74
N GLU A 164 14.61 10.90 -10.63
CA GLU A 164 15.60 10.46 -11.61
C GLU A 164 16.29 9.14 -11.18
N ALA A 165 15.55 8.26 -10.50
CA ALA A 165 16.08 6.97 -10.10
C ALA A 165 16.46 6.10 -11.30
N PRO A 166 17.51 5.25 -11.19
CA PRO A 166 17.82 4.25 -12.21
C PRO A 166 16.61 3.32 -12.44
N GLN A 167 16.50 2.76 -13.65
CA GLN A 167 15.40 1.89 -14.03
C GLN A 167 15.93 0.53 -14.52
N PRO A 168 15.49 -0.59 -13.91
CA PRO A 168 14.56 -0.70 -12.79
C PRO A 168 15.12 -0.11 -11.49
N MET A 169 14.22 0.43 -10.61
CA MET A 169 14.57 1.09 -9.35
C MET A 169 14.96 0.06 -8.28
N PRO A 170 16.25 -0.04 -7.90
CA PRO A 170 16.63 -0.89 -6.77
C PRO A 170 16.34 -0.19 -5.44
N GLU A 171 16.22 -0.95 -4.35
CA GLU A 171 16.00 -0.40 -3.01
C GLU A 171 17.12 0.56 -2.58
N ASP A 172 18.33 0.36 -3.08
CA ASP A 172 19.50 1.17 -2.73
C ASP A 172 19.52 2.58 -3.33
N CYS A 173 18.62 2.88 -4.28
CA CYS A 173 18.50 4.23 -4.81
C CYS A 173 17.70 5.19 -3.89
N LEU A 174 17.23 4.72 -2.75
CA LEU A 174 16.52 5.55 -1.77
C LEU A 174 17.40 6.71 -1.29
N LEU A 175 16.87 7.94 -1.33
CA LEU A 175 17.54 9.18 -0.86
C LEU A 175 18.81 9.57 -1.63
N THR A 176 19.02 9.11 -2.86
CA THR A 176 20.19 9.44 -3.67
C THR A 176 20.04 10.75 -4.46
N SER A 177 18.81 11.21 -4.68
CA SER A 177 18.53 12.49 -5.35
C SER A 177 17.11 13.00 -5.01
N PRO A 178 16.69 14.19 -5.49
CA PRO A 178 15.38 14.77 -5.16
C PRO A 178 14.19 13.88 -5.56
N LEU A 179 13.16 13.93 -4.73
CA LEU A 179 11.88 13.25 -4.96
C LEU A 179 11.03 13.97 -6.02
N GLU A 180 9.95 13.31 -6.46
CA GLU A 180 8.95 13.94 -7.31
C GLU A 180 8.19 15.01 -6.51
N TYR A 181 8.30 16.25 -6.94
CA TYR A 181 7.76 17.42 -6.21
C TYR A 181 6.27 17.32 -5.90
N THR A 182 5.49 16.75 -6.81
CA THR A 182 4.02 16.72 -6.69
C THR A 182 3.53 15.88 -5.52
N ASN A 183 4.28 14.84 -5.12
CA ASN A 183 3.94 13.93 -4.02
C ASN A 183 5.03 13.84 -2.94
N GLU A 184 5.97 14.76 -2.94
CA GLU A 184 7.09 14.76 -1.99
C GLU A 184 6.67 14.66 -0.52
N PRO A 185 5.63 15.37 -0.01
CA PRO A 185 5.20 15.27 1.38
C PRO A 185 4.76 13.87 1.76
N TYR A 186 4.00 13.20 0.88
CA TYR A 186 3.61 11.81 1.05
C TYR A 186 4.82 10.86 1.04
N ALA A 187 5.71 11.05 0.07
CA ALA A 187 6.93 10.25 -0.07
C ALA A 187 7.82 10.36 1.19
N ILE A 188 8.05 11.58 1.70
CA ILE A 188 8.80 11.81 2.95
C ILE A 188 8.15 11.09 4.13
N ALA A 189 6.83 11.16 4.27
CA ALA A 189 6.14 10.43 5.33
C ALA A 189 6.37 8.92 5.21
N LYS A 190 6.28 8.36 4.01
CA LYS A 190 6.52 6.92 3.77
C LYS A 190 7.98 6.53 4.01
N ILE A 191 8.95 7.38 3.63
CA ILE A 191 10.36 7.20 3.97
C ILE A 191 10.56 7.16 5.49
N ALA A 192 9.94 8.09 6.23
CA ALA A 192 10.01 8.12 7.68
C ALA A 192 9.49 6.82 8.30
N GLY A 193 8.35 6.29 7.83
CA GLY A 193 7.78 5.04 8.32
C GLY A 193 8.67 3.82 8.09
N LEU A 194 9.24 3.68 6.89
CA LEU A 194 10.18 2.59 6.62
C LEU A 194 11.46 2.71 7.47
N LYS A 195 11.98 3.94 7.66
CA LYS A 195 13.17 4.17 8.50
C LYS A 195 12.88 3.98 9.98
N MET A 196 11.64 4.22 10.44
CA MET A 196 11.20 3.80 11.77
C MET A 196 11.29 2.29 11.92
N CYS A 197 10.72 1.50 11.01
CA CYS A 197 10.80 0.04 11.06
C CYS A 197 12.26 -0.43 11.11
N GLU A 198 13.12 0.08 10.22
CA GLU A 198 14.55 -0.25 10.17
C GLU A 198 15.25 0.09 11.51
N SER A 199 15.03 1.30 12.04
CA SER A 199 15.66 1.76 13.28
C SER A 199 15.21 0.95 14.50
N PHE A 200 13.89 0.62 14.58
CA PHE A 200 13.37 -0.22 15.66
C PHE A 200 13.94 -1.64 15.62
N ASN A 201 14.13 -2.20 14.42
CA ASN A 201 14.77 -3.50 14.27
C ASN A 201 16.22 -3.48 14.75
N LEU A 202 16.98 -2.47 14.33
CA LEU A 202 18.39 -2.35 14.69
C LEU A 202 18.62 -2.08 16.18
N GLN A 203 17.78 -1.21 16.78
CA GLN A 203 17.94 -0.81 18.17
C GLN A 203 17.32 -1.78 19.16
N TYR A 204 16.12 -2.29 18.86
CA TYR A 204 15.32 -3.07 19.79
C TYR A 204 15.15 -4.54 19.41
N GLY A 205 15.69 -4.96 18.25
CA GLY A 205 15.59 -6.33 17.77
C GLY A 205 14.16 -6.74 17.38
N THR A 206 13.32 -5.79 16.98
CA THR A 206 11.98 -6.07 16.45
C THR A 206 12.06 -6.80 15.10
N ASN A 207 10.91 -7.20 14.54
CA ASN A 207 10.82 -7.84 13.23
C ASN A 207 9.78 -7.10 12.37
N TYR A 208 10.09 -5.86 12.01
CA TYR A 208 9.22 -4.93 11.30
C TYR A 208 9.75 -4.73 9.88
N ILE A 209 8.97 -5.13 8.88
CA ILE A 209 9.39 -5.10 7.48
C ILE A 209 8.52 -4.11 6.72
N ALA A 210 9.14 -3.29 5.87
CA ALA A 210 8.46 -2.38 4.97
C ALA A 210 8.46 -2.95 3.55
N VAL A 211 7.31 -2.90 2.88
CA VAL A 211 7.17 -3.29 1.46
C VAL A 211 6.72 -2.09 0.63
N MET A 212 7.28 -1.98 -0.58
CA MET A 212 7.06 -0.86 -1.49
C MET A 212 6.30 -1.33 -2.72
N PRO A 213 4.96 -1.27 -2.69
CA PRO A 213 4.16 -1.66 -3.85
C PRO A 213 4.32 -0.68 -5.01
N THR A 214 4.30 -1.21 -6.22
CA THR A 214 4.11 -0.48 -7.46
C THR A 214 2.67 0.00 -7.64
N ASN A 215 2.25 0.43 -8.84
CA ASN A 215 0.86 0.84 -9.05
C ASN A 215 -0.07 -0.37 -8.96
N LEU A 216 -1.04 -0.28 -8.06
CA LEU A 216 -1.99 -1.35 -7.80
C LEU A 216 -3.31 -1.11 -8.51
N TYR A 217 -3.97 -2.18 -8.89
CA TYR A 217 -5.32 -2.20 -9.43
C TYR A 217 -6.02 -3.50 -9.02
N GLY A 218 -7.34 -3.47 -8.85
CA GLY A 218 -8.08 -4.68 -8.44
C GLY A 218 -9.47 -4.39 -7.85
N PRO A 219 -10.11 -5.42 -7.28
CA PRO A 219 -11.39 -5.28 -6.59
C PRO A 219 -11.37 -4.20 -5.50
N ASN A 220 -12.47 -3.48 -5.35
CA ASN A 220 -12.63 -2.35 -4.42
C ASN A 220 -11.75 -1.12 -4.75
N ASP A 221 -11.22 -1.02 -5.98
CA ASP A 221 -10.54 0.20 -6.42
C ASP A 221 -11.56 1.35 -6.63
N ASN A 222 -11.03 2.57 -6.67
CA ASN A 222 -11.82 3.77 -6.89
C ASN A 222 -12.03 4.04 -8.38
N PHE A 223 -13.26 3.98 -8.87
CA PHE A 223 -13.65 4.28 -10.25
C PHE A 223 -14.20 5.70 -10.46
N HIS A 224 -13.96 6.63 -9.54
CA HIS A 224 -14.43 8.00 -9.69
C HIS A 224 -13.70 8.71 -10.83
N LEU A 225 -14.43 9.37 -11.76
CA LEU A 225 -13.83 9.96 -12.97
C LEU A 225 -12.79 11.06 -12.70
N GLU A 226 -12.86 11.70 -11.53
CA GLU A 226 -11.97 12.81 -11.15
C GLU A 226 -10.79 12.36 -10.27
N ASN A 227 -11.05 11.44 -9.31
CA ASN A 227 -10.13 11.15 -8.21
C ASN A 227 -9.57 9.72 -8.22
N SER A 228 -9.84 8.93 -9.27
CA SER A 228 -9.35 7.56 -9.38
C SER A 228 -7.92 7.49 -9.94
N HIS A 229 -7.28 6.33 -9.75
CA HIS A 229 -6.05 6.01 -10.45
C HIS A 229 -6.31 5.79 -11.95
N VAL A 230 -5.23 5.81 -12.74
CA VAL A 230 -5.32 5.80 -14.20
C VAL A 230 -6.06 4.58 -14.78
N LEU A 231 -5.80 3.38 -14.28
CA LEU A 231 -6.36 2.14 -14.82
C LEU A 231 -7.89 2.03 -14.56
N PRO A 232 -8.40 2.17 -13.32
CA PRO A 232 -9.85 2.17 -13.09
C PRO A 232 -10.58 3.33 -13.78
N ALA A 233 -9.94 4.52 -13.90
CA ALA A 233 -10.50 5.61 -14.69
C ALA A 233 -10.68 5.24 -16.17
N MET A 234 -9.69 4.59 -16.77
CA MET A 234 -9.77 4.14 -18.16
C MET A 234 -10.86 3.08 -18.35
N ILE A 235 -10.97 2.10 -17.46
CA ILE A 235 -12.04 1.10 -17.53
C ILE A 235 -13.41 1.78 -17.53
N ARG A 236 -13.68 2.67 -16.58
CA ARG A 236 -14.98 3.34 -16.50
C ARG A 236 -15.25 4.23 -17.72
N LYS A 237 -14.27 5.02 -18.15
CA LYS A 237 -14.42 5.90 -19.32
C LYS A 237 -14.73 5.10 -20.59
N ILE A 238 -13.99 4.04 -20.85
CA ILE A 238 -14.15 3.23 -22.05
C ILE A 238 -15.45 2.44 -22.01
N HIS A 239 -15.84 1.92 -20.83
CA HIS A 239 -17.14 1.26 -20.65
C HIS A 239 -18.31 2.21 -20.96
N LEU A 240 -18.32 3.41 -20.37
CA LEU A 240 -19.37 4.39 -20.60
C LEU A 240 -19.42 4.84 -22.08
N ALA A 241 -18.26 5.03 -22.72
CA ALA A 241 -18.22 5.35 -24.14
C ALA A 241 -18.80 4.23 -25.00
N LYS A 242 -18.52 2.95 -24.67
CA LYS A 242 -19.12 1.80 -25.35
C LYS A 242 -20.64 1.80 -25.18
N CYS A 243 -21.14 1.96 -23.96
CA CYS A 243 -22.60 1.99 -23.70
C CYS A 243 -23.28 3.11 -24.50
N LEU A 244 -22.68 4.31 -24.56
CA LEU A 244 -23.19 5.40 -25.39
C LEU A 244 -23.15 5.06 -26.89
N ASN A 245 -22.07 4.44 -27.39
CA ASN A 245 -21.93 4.03 -28.79
C ASN A 245 -22.97 2.99 -29.21
N GLU A 246 -23.32 2.08 -28.29
CA GLU A 246 -24.31 1.02 -28.51
C GLU A 246 -25.76 1.48 -28.21
N GLY A 247 -25.94 2.71 -27.69
CA GLY A 247 -27.25 3.22 -27.27
C GLY A 247 -27.81 2.57 -25.99
N ASP A 248 -26.94 1.93 -25.20
CA ASP A 248 -27.34 1.26 -23.95
C ASP A 248 -27.42 2.27 -22.79
N TRP A 249 -28.49 3.05 -22.82
CA TRP A 249 -28.80 4.04 -21.78
C TRP A 249 -29.09 3.43 -20.42
N GLU A 250 -29.53 2.19 -20.36
CA GLU A 250 -29.78 1.50 -19.10
C GLU A 250 -28.45 1.30 -18.36
N ALA A 251 -27.43 0.80 -19.05
CA ALA A 251 -26.09 0.63 -18.45
C ALA A 251 -25.44 1.96 -18.08
N VAL A 252 -25.59 3.02 -18.90
CA VAL A 252 -25.09 4.36 -18.58
C VAL A 252 -25.74 4.88 -17.28
N ARG A 253 -27.06 4.82 -17.16
CA ARG A 253 -27.79 5.29 -15.98
C ARG A 253 -27.46 4.48 -14.73
N LYS A 254 -27.28 3.17 -14.87
CA LYS A 254 -26.85 2.31 -13.76
C LYS A 254 -25.47 2.71 -13.24
N ASP A 255 -24.49 2.87 -14.12
CA ASP A 255 -23.12 3.26 -13.68
C ASP A 255 -23.12 4.61 -12.97
N ILE A 256 -23.75 5.62 -13.58
CA ILE A 256 -23.80 6.98 -13.02
C ILE A 256 -24.64 7.00 -11.74
N GLY A 257 -25.68 6.19 -11.63
CA GLY A 257 -26.46 6.04 -10.41
C GLY A 257 -25.66 5.47 -9.23
N LEU A 258 -24.81 4.50 -9.51
CA LEU A 258 -23.89 3.91 -8.52
C LEU A 258 -22.75 4.85 -8.13
N ARG A 259 -22.27 5.64 -9.09
CA ARG A 259 -21.11 6.52 -8.95
C ARG A 259 -21.41 7.89 -9.54
N PRO A 260 -22.26 8.70 -8.87
CA PRO A 260 -22.65 10.02 -9.34
C PRO A 260 -21.42 10.89 -9.65
N VAL A 261 -21.53 11.73 -10.67
CA VAL A 261 -20.44 12.57 -11.15
C VAL A 261 -20.85 14.02 -10.99
N SER A 262 -19.91 14.90 -10.71
CA SER A 262 -20.18 16.33 -10.61
C SER A 262 -19.31 17.12 -11.56
N MET A 263 -19.84 18.26 -12.03
CA MET A 263 -19.09 19.27 -12.79
C MET A 263 -19.43 20.66 -12.28
N MET A 264 -18.50 21.59 -12.45
CA MET A 264 -18.78 23.01 -12.22
C MET A 264 -19.44 23.60 -13.46
N LYS A 265 -20.62 24.16 -13.31
CA LYS A 265 -21.36 24.87 -14.36
C LYS A 265 -21.81 26.23 -13.82
N ASP A 266 -21.42 27.29 -14.47
CA ASP A 266 -21.74 28.69 -14.10
C ASP A 266 -21.42 29.00 -12.62
N GLY A 267 -20.30 28.45 -12.10
CA GLY A 267 -19.90 28.62 -10.70
C GLY A 267 -20.67 27.76 -9.69
N VAL A 268 -21.60 26.93 -10.13
CA VAL A 268 -22.36 26.01 -9.28
C VAL A 268 -21.93 24.58 -9.52
N LYS A 269 -21.71 23.82 -8.44
CA LYS A 269 -21.43 22.38 -8.53
C LYS A 269 -22.74 21.63 -8.85
N LYS A 270 -22.82 21.08 -10.05
CA LYS A 270 -23.94 20.26 -10.50
C LYS A 270 -23.61 18.79 -10.31
N LEU A 271 -24.40 18.08 -9.54
CA LEU A 271 -24.35 16.62 -9.42
C LEU A 271 -25.22 16.00 -10.50
N VAL A 272 -24.71 14.99 -11.19
CA VAL A 272 -25.40 14.20 -12.21
C VAL A 272 -25.39 12.74 -11.77
N ASP A 273 -26.57 12.14 -11.73
CA ASP A 273 -26.80 10.75 -11.33
C ASP A 273 -27.62 9.99 -12.37
N GLY A 274 -28.02 8.75 -12.09
CA GLY A 274 -28.78 7.91 -12.99
C GLY A 274 -30.20 8.40 -13.31
N GLN A 275 -30.74 9.37 -12.56
CA GLN A 275 -32.06 9.95 -12.77
C GLN A 275 -32.00 11.29 -13.55
N SER A 276 -30.82 11.80 -13.79
CA SER A 276 -30.60 13.07 -14.49
C SER A 276 -31.01 12.96 -15.97
N ASP A 277 -31.31 14.13 -16.57
CA ASP A 277 -31.67 14.20 -17.99
C ASP A 277 -30.47 13.75 -18.87
N GLU A 278 -30.77 13.12 -20.02
CA GLU A 278 -29.72 12.66 -20.96
C GLU A 278 -28.77 13.76 -21.39
N LYS A 279 -29.29 14.97 -21.59
CA LYS A 279 -28.47 16.14 -21.94
C LYS A 279 -27.42 16.43 -20.85
N ASP A 280 -27.81 16.35 -19.58
CA ASP A 280 -26.90 16.61 -18.46
C ASP A 280 -25.87 15.48 -18.31
N ILE A 281 -26.30 14.25 -18.53
CA ILE A 281 -25.42 13.07 -18.54
C ILE A 281 -24.37 13.21 -19.66
N LEU A 282 -24.80 13.51 -20.87
CA LEU A 282 -23.89 13.71 -22.01
C LEU A 282 -22.91 14.88 -21.78
N GLU A 283 -23.38 15.99 -21.20
CA GLU A 283 -22.55 17.14 -20.91
C GLU A 283 -21.46 16.82 -19.88
N VAL A 284 -21.80 16.12 -18.80
CA VAL A 284 -20.82 15.73 -17.79
C VAL A 284 -19.84 14.68 -18.29
N LEU A 285 -20.31 13.71 -19.08
CA LEU A 285 -19.44 12.69 -19.67
C LEU A 285 -18.47 13.31 -20.69
N ALA A 286 -18.94 14.22 -21.54
CA ALA A 286 -18.08 14.97 -22.47
C ALA A 286 -17.03 15.82 -21.74
N HIS A 287 -17.37 16.42 -20.58
CA HIS A 287 -16.42 17.13 -19.75
C HIS A 287 -15.25 16.23 -19.32
N TYR A 288 -15.52 14.95 -19.03
CA TYR A 288 -14.48 13.94 -18.71
C TYR A 288 -13.88 13.27 -19.95
N GLY A 289 -14.19 13.76 -21.17
CA GLY A 289 -13.63 13.25 -22.43
C GLY A 289 -14.27 11.94 -22.89
N ILE A 290 -15.56 11.69 -22.54
CA ILE A 290 -16.29 10.48 -22.91
C ILE A 290 -17.38 10.87 -23.90
N THR A 291 -17.30 10.33 -25.12
CA THR A 291 -18.31 10.47 -26.17
C THR A 291 -18.60 9.10 -26.81
N PRO A 292 -19.71 8.96 -27.57
CA PRO A 292 -19.99 7.72 -28.28
C PRO A 292 -18.87 7.30 -29.24
N GLU A 293 -18.15 8.26 -29.83
CA GLU A 293 -17.14 8.01 -30.86
C GLU A 293 -15.72 7.89 -30.32
N ALA A 294 -15.45 8.47 -29.12
CA ALA A 294 -14.08 8.57 -28.62
C ALA A 294 -14.01 8.72 -27.08
N VAL A 295 -12.88 8.27 -26.54
CA VAL A 295 -12.44 8.55 -25.18
C VAL A 295 -11.16 9.39 -25.22
N THR A 296 -11.18 10.57 -24.62
CA THR A 296 -10.00 11.42 -24.47
C THR A 296 -9.32 11.14 -23.13
N LEU A 297 -8.06 10.74 -23.23
CA LEU A 297 -7.17 10.46 -22.09
C LEU A 297 -6.14 11.60 -21.97
N TRP A 298 -5.68 11.86 -20.74
CA TRP A 298 -4.70 12.90 -20.45
C TRP A 298 -3.28 12.48 -20.86
N GLY A 299 -2.47 13.46 -21.28
CA GLY A 299 -1.06 13.28 -21.63
C GLY A 299 -0.87 12.73 -23.04
N THR A 300 0.30 12.17 -23.29
CA THR A 300 0.68 11.58 -24.57
C THR A 300 0.44 10.06 -24.67
N GLY A 301 0.24 9.42 -23.51
CA GLY A 301 0.21 7.96 -23.39
C GLY A 301 1.59 7.29 -23.42
N ALA A 302 2.67 8.07 -23.54
CA ALA A 302 4.03 7.55 -23.59
C ALA A 302 4.61 7.07 -22.24
N PRO A 303 4.22 7.63 -21.07
CA PRO A 303 4.80 7.18 -19.79
C PRO A 303 4.64 5.69 -19.56
N MET A 304 5.74 5.08 -19.11
CA MET A 304 5.81 3.67 -18.77
C MET A 304 5.42 3.43 -17.30
N ARG A 305 4.58 2.44 -17.07
CA ARG A 305 4.14 2.08 -15.71
C ARG A 305 4.12 0.57 -15.54
N GLU A 306 4.46 0.19 -14.33
CA GLU A 306 4.28 -1.15 -13.83
C GLU A 306 2.96 -1.23 -13.08
N PHE A 307 2.21 -2.32 -13.29
CA PHE A 307 0.91 -2.58 -12.65
C PHE A 307 0.91 -3.94 -12.00
N LEU A 308 0.45 -4.01 -10.75
CA LEU A 308 0.33 -5.25 -10.00
C LEU A 308 -1.11 -5.43 -9.51
N TRP A 309 -1.65 -6.63 -9.71
CA TRP A 309 -2.97 -7.03 -9.20
C TRP A 309 -3.01 -6.99 -7.67
N SER A 310 -4.03 -6.36 -7.08
CA SER A 310 -4.09 -6.10 -5.64
C SER A 310 -4.09 -7.36 -4.78
N GLU A 311 -4.69 -8.46 -5.25
CA GLU A 311 -4.65 -9.74 -4.54
C GLU A 311 -3.25 -10.39 -4.59
N GLU A 312 -2.47 -10.15 -5.63
CA GLU A 312 -1.06 -10.56 -5.68
C GLU A 312 -0.18 -9.70 -4.76
N MET A 313 -0.45 -8.39 -4.69
CA MET A 313 0.19 -7.56 -3.66
C MET A 313 -0.12 -8.07 -2.25
N ALA A 314 -1.36 -8.50 -2.02
CA ALA A 314 -1.75 -9.12 -0.75
C ALA A 314 -1.01 -10.44 -0.52
N ASP A 315 -0.90 -11.29 -1.53
CA ASP A 315 -0.19 -12.57 -1.44
C ASP A 315 1.30 -12.37 -1.14
N ALA A 316 1.96 -11.40 -1.81
CA ALA A 316 3.33 -10.99 -1.52
C ALA A 316 3.49 -10.47 -0.09
N SER A 317 2.57 -9.59 0.34
CA SER A 317 2.57 -9.02 1.69
C SER A 317 2.43 -10.09 2.77
N VAL A 318 1.50 -11.02 2.59
CA VAL A 318 1.29 -12.12 3.52
C VAL A 318 2.46 -13.10 3.48
N HIS A 319 3.06 -13.35 2.29
CA HIS A 319 4.28 -14.15 2.18
C HIS A 319 5.41 -13.52 3.01
N VAL A 320 5.65 -12.21 2.86
CA VAL A 320 6.68 -11.50 3.63
C VAL A 320 6.36 -11.53 5.14
N LEU A 321 5.11 -11.24 5.53
CA LEU A 321 4.70 -11.27 6.94
C LEU A 321 4.96 -12.62 7.61
N LEU A 322 4.69 -13.72 6.90
CA LEU A 322 4.73 -15.07 7.48
C LEU A 322 6.10 -15.73 7.37
N ASN A 323 6.86 -15.47 6.30
CA ASN A 323 8.03 -16.28 5.93
C ASN A 323 9.35 -15.50 5.93
N VAL A 324 9.33 -14.16 6.03
CA VAL A 324 10.54 -13.33 5.95
C VAL A 324 10.80 -12.67 7.30
N ASP A 325 12.02 -12.79 7.80
CA ASP A 325 12.50 -12.03 8.96
C ASP A 325 13.35 -10.83 8.51
N PHE A 326 13.46 -9.82 9.35
CA PHE A 326 14.26 -8.63 9.04
C PHE A 326 15.69 -8.97 8.61
N LYS A 327 16.31 -9.96 9.24
CA LYS A 327 17.68 -10.44 8.88
C LYS A 327 17.81 -10.96 7.45
N ASP A 328 16.71 -11.37 6.81
CA ASP A 328 16.68 -11.91 5.45
C ASP A 328 16.61 -10.79 4.39
N THR A 329 16.40 -9.54 4.82
CA THR A 329 16.17 -8.38 3.94
C THR A 329 17.45 -7.62 3.57
N TYR A 330 18.60 -7.94 4.21
CA TYR A 330 19.89 -7.30 3.97
C TYR A 330 21.04 -8.31 3.98
N ASP A 331 22.19 -7.88 3.48
CA ASP A 331 23.43 -8.66 3.52
C ASP A 331 24.37 -8.05 4.59
N ALA A 332 24.54 -8.77 5.69
CA ALA A 332 25.43 -8.33 6.80
C ALA A 332 26.92 -8.37 6.44
N SER A 333 27.32 -8.96 5.31
CA SER A 333 28.71 -8.98 4.84
C SER A 333 29.12 -7.64 4.20
N VAL A 334 28.15 -6.82 3.79
CA VAL A 334 28.41 -5.49 3.21
C VAL A 334 28.89 -4.55 4.31
N LYS A 335 30.08 -3.99 4.13
CA LYS A 335 30.73 -3.07 5.08
C LYS A 335 31.07 -1.75 4.39
N ASN A 336 31.05 -0.67 5.17
CA ASN A 336 31.52 0.63 4.72
C ASN A 336 33.06 0.68 4.63
N ALA A 337 33.61 1.84 4.26
CA ALA A 337 35.07 2.05 4.15
C ALA A 337 35.83 1.81 5.46
N ASP A 338 35.17 1.97 6.62
CA ASP A 338 35.75 1.74 7.94
C ASP A 338 35.61 0.29 8.42
N GLY A 339 35.07 -0.60 7.58
CA GLY A 339 34.86 -2.02 7.91
C GLY A 339 33.65 -2.29 8.80
N ILE A 340 32.78 -1.29 9.01
CA ILE A 340 31.57 -1.38 9.83
C ILE A 340 30.41 -1.81 8.92
N ALA A 341 29.59 -2.77 9.36
CA ALA A 341 28.39 -3.17 8.65
C ALA A 341 27.36 -2.03 8.66
N GLU A 342 27.01 -1.52 7.48
CA GLU A 342 25.95 -0.55 7.31
C GLU A 342 24.66 -1.23 6.84
N ILE A 343 23.74 -1.47 7.75
CA ILE A 343 22.43 -2.05 7.45
C ILE A 343 21.48 -0.91 7.10
N ARG A 344 21.13 -0.82 5.83
CA ARG A 344 20.20 0.20 5.30
C ARG A 344 19.37 -0.36 4.14
N ASN A 345 18.30 0.35 3.79
CA ASN A 345 17.43 0.01 2.65
C ASN A 345 16.89 -1.43 2.70
N CYS A 346 16.48 -1.83 3.93
CA CYS A 346 15.98 -3.18 4.24
C CYS A 346 14.54 -3.41 3.76
N HIS A 347 13.89 -2.42 3.16
CA HIS A 347 12.57 -2.57 2.56
C HIS A 347 12.63 -3.45 1.31
N ILE A 348 11.45 -3.90 0.87
CA ILE A 348 11.31 -4.84 -0.25
C ILE A 348 10.38 -4.23 -1.29
N ASN A 349 10.86 -4.10 -2.53
CA ASN A 349 10.01 -3.75 -3.66
C ASN A 349 9.02 -4.87 -3.95
N VAL A 350 7.76 -4.52 -4.19
CA VAL A 350 6.71 -5.47 -4.58
C VAL A 350 6.09 -5.02 -5.90
N GLY A 351 6.40 -5.77 -6.94
CA GLY A 351 5.99 -5.49 -8.31
C GLY A 351 6.07 -6.73 -9.18
N THR A 352 5.88 -6.53 -10.47
CA THR A 352 5.99 -7.58 -11.50
C THR A 352 7.37 -7.60 -12.18
N GLY A 353 8.11 -6.47 -12.10
CA GLY A 353 9.32 -6.26 -12.90
C GLY A 353 9.04 -6.05 -14.40
N LYS A 354 7.78 -5.78 -14.78
CA LYS A 354 7.33 -5.55 -16.16
C LYS A 354 6.60 -4.23 -16.27
N GLU A 355 6.82 -3.51 -17.34
CA GLU A 355 6.18 -2.21 -17.57
C GLU A 355 5.51 -2.16 -18.94
N LEU A 356 4.52 -1.30 -19.06
CA LEU A 356 3.77 -1.00 -20.27
C LEU A 356 3.58 0.52 -20.35
N SER A 357 3.49 1.04 -21.57
CA SER A 357 3.05 2.43 -21.74
C SER A 357 1.58 2.58 -21.36
N ILE A 358 1.21 3.77 -20.91
CA ILE A 358 -0.19 4.09 -20.62
C ILE A 358 -1.07 3.87 -21.86
N ARG A 359 -0.50 4.07 -23.06
CA ARG A 359 -1.17 3.80 -24.34
C ARG A 359 -1.46 2.32 -24.50
N GLU A 360 -0.47 1.44 -24.34
CA GLU A 360 -0.66 -0.02 -24.43
C GLU A 360 -1.70 -0.53 -23.44
N VAL A 361 -1.70 -0.01 -22.21
CA VAL A 361 -2.71 -0.35 -21.19
C VAL A 361 -4.11 0.09 -21.63
N ALA A 362 -4.25 1.31 -22.17
CA ALA A 362 -5.54 1.81 -22.67
C ALA A 362 -6.05 0.99 -23.85
N GLU A 363 -5.17 0.58 -24.76
CA GLU A 363 -5.50 -0.27 -25.90
C GLU A 363 -5.94 -1.68 -25.46
N LYS A 364 -5.27 -2.27 -24.47
CA LYS A 364 -5.68 -3.56 -23.87
C LYS A 364 -7.06 -3.46 -23.20
N ILE A 365 -7.30 -2.40 -22.43
CA ILE A 365 -8.61 -2.15 -21.79
C ILE A 365 -9.70 -1.96 -22.86
N MET A 366 -9.40 -1.20 -23.93
CA MET A 366 -10.33 -0.97 -25.03
C MET A 366 -10.70 -2.27 -25.75
N ALA A 367 -9.71 -3.15 -26.00
CA ALA A 367 -9.91 -4.45 -26.61
C ALA A 367 -10.76 -5.37 -25.73
N GLU A 368 -10.47 -5.45 -24.41
CA GLU A 368 -11.22 -6.24 -23.45
C GLU A 368 -12.69 -5.79 -23.34
N ILE A 369 -12.91 -4.49 -23.26
CA ILE A 369 -14.27 -3.91 -23.17
C ILE A 369 -15.02 -4.07 -24.51
N GLY A 370 -14.31 -4.15 -25.62
CA GLY A 370 -14.88 -4.25 -26.97
C GLY A 370 -15.41 -2.93 -27.52
N PHE A 371 -14.90 -1.78 -27.05
CA PHE A 371 -15.25 -0.47 -27.58
C PHE A 371 -14.75 -0.28 -29.00
N LYS A 372 -15.60 0.21 -29.91
CA LYS A 372 -15.29 0.35 -31.35
C LYS A 372 -14.94 1.79 -31.76
N GLY A 373 -14.95 2.73 -30.82
CA GLY A 373 -14.57 4.12 -31.07
C GLY A 373 -13.05 4.33 -31.08
N LYS A 374 -12.60 5.52 -30.69
CA LYS A 374 -11.20 5.94 -30.75
C LYS A 374 -10.67 6.33 -29.37
N LEU A 375 -9.39 6.10 -29.13
CA LEU A 375 -8.64 6.71 -28.02
C LEU A 375 -7.97 7.99 -28.54
N LEU A 376 -8.24 9.10 -27.89
CA LEU A 376 -7.63 10.40 -28.15
C LEU A 376 -6.76 10.80 -26.97
N TRP A 377 -5.71 11.60 -27.22
CA TRP A 377 -4.74 12.01 -26.20
C TRP A 377 -4.69 13.53 -26.10
N ASP A 378 -4.93 14.06 -24.90
CA ASP A 378 -4.82 15.49 -24.59
C ASP A 378 -3.42 15.81 -24.06
N SER A 379 -2.49 16.12 -24.95
CA SER A 379 -1.11 16.47 -24.63
C SER A 379 -0.97 17.84 -23.90
N SER A 380 -2.04 18.60 -23.73
CA SER A 380 -2.03 19.81 -22.90
C SER A 380 -1.96 19.47 -21.40
N LYS A 381 -2.26 18.23 -21.04
CA LYS A 381 -2.18 17.71 -19.68
C LYS A 381 -0.82 17.03 -19.42
N PRO A 382 -0.29 17.13 -18.20
CA PRO A 382 1.03 16.58 -17.89
C PRO A 382 1.03 15.04 -17.93
N ASP A 383 2.14 14.48 -18.39
CA ASP A 383 2.38 13.03 -18.41
C ASP A 383 2.81 12.45 -17.03
N GLY A 384 3.31 13.28 -16.12
CA GLY A 384 3.96 12.82 -14.89
C GLY A 384 5.37 12.23 -15.17
N THR A 385 5.90 11.43 -14.23
CA THR A 385 7.22 10.78 -14.38
C THR A 385 7.23 9.85 -15.58
N LEU A 386 8.28 9.92 -16.41
CA LEU A 386 8.34 9.17 -17.69
C LEU A 386 8.36 7.65 -17.47
N ARG A 387 9.12 7.16 -16.46
CA ARG A 387 9.29 5.72 -16.21
C ARG A 387 9.30 5.40 -14.72
N LYS A 388 8.63 4.31 -14.34
CA LYS A 388 8.61 3.77 -12.97
C LYS A 388 8.51 2.25 -13.02
N LEU A 389 9.67 1.59 -13.02
CA LEU A 389 9.79 0.14 -12.97
C LEU A 389 10.55 -0.25 -11.71
N THR A 390 10.06 -1.20 -10.92
CA THR A 390 10.74 -1.67 -9.72
C THR A 390 11.72 -2.80 -10.03
N ASP A 391 12.87 -2.80 -9.35
CA ASP A 391 13.71 -3.99 -9.27
C ASP A 391 13.11 -4.94 -8.22
N VAL A 392 12.68 -6.11 -8.66
CA VAL A 392 12.04 -7.13 -7.82
C VAL A 392 12.97 -8.28 -7.44
N THR A 393 14.27 -8.15 -7.72
CA THR A 393 15.28 -9.19 -7.47
C THR A 393 15.29 -9.64 -6.01
N LYS A 394 15.19 -8.70 -5.06
CA LYS A 394 15.12 -9.01 -3.62
C LYS A 394 13.89 -9.86 -3.29
N LEU A 395 12.71 -9.50 -3.79
CA LEU A 395 11.47 -10.23 -3.57
C LEU A 395 11.54 -11.65 -4.15
N HIS A 396 12.09 -11.79 -5.36
CA HIS A 396 12.29 -13.10 -5.99
C HIS A 396 13.24 -13.99 -5.18
N ARG A 397 14.35 -13.44 -4.68
CA ARG A 397 15.26 -14.17 -3.77
C ARG A 397 14.58 -14.61 -2.49
N LEU A 398 13.61 -13.84 -2.00
CA LEU A 398 12.78 -14.18 -0.84
C LEU A 398 11.66 -15.18 -1.15
N GLY A 399 11.58 -15.69 -2.38
CA GLY A 399 10.74 -16.81 -2.79
C GLY A 399 9.33 -16.46 -3.27
N TRP A 400 9.07 -15.19 -3.62
CA TRP A 400 7.78 -14.79 -4.17
C TRP A 400 7.91 -14.25 -5.60
N HIS A 401 6.97 -14.65 -6.46
CA HIS A 401 6.83 -14.19 -7.84
C HIS A 401 5.36 -13.93 -8.15
N HIS A 402 5.08 -12.89 -8.96
CA HIS A 402 3.73 -12.65 -9.46
C HIS A 402 3.30 -13.75 -10.46
N LYS A 403 2.00 -13.91 -10.65
CA LYS A 403 1.40 -14.93 -11.52
C LYS A 403 0.40 -14.33 -12.51
N ILE A 404 -0.24 -13.21 -12.14
CA ILE A 404 -1.30 -12.59 -12.92
C ILE A 404 -0.69 -11.50 -13.78
N GLU A 405 -0.78 -11.69 -15.12
CA GLU A 405 -0.37 -10.70 -16.09
C GLU A 405 -1.47 -9.66 -16.33
N ILE A 406 -1.11 -8.52 -16.92
CA ILE A 406 -2.01 -7.37 -17.05
C ILE A 406 -3.29 -7.71 -17.83
N ASP A 407 -3.24 -8.52 -18.86
CA ASP A 407 -4.41 -8.88 -19.66
C ASP A 407 -5.43 -9.65 -18.82
N GLU A 408 -4.98 -10.63 -18.06
CA GLU A 408 -5.83 -11.39 -17.14
C GLU A 408 -6.37 -10.49 -16.00
N GLY A 409 -5.53 -9.62 -15.46
CA GLY A 409 -5.92 -8.69 -14.40
C GLY A 409 -6.97 -7.69 -14.87
N VAL A 410 -6.84 -7.14 -16.08
CA VAL A 410 -7.83 -6.23 -16.70
C VAL A 410 -9.15 -6.95 -16.93
N HIS A 411 -9.13 -8.18 -17.46
CA HIS A 411 -10.32 -9.02 -17.63
C HIS A 411 -11.05 -9.24 -16.29
N ARG A 412 -10.36 -9.71 -15.26
CA ARG A 412 -10.92 -9.93 -13.92
C ARG A 412 -11.49 -8.65 -13.30
N LEU A 413 -10.79 -7.51 -13.47
CA LEU A 413 -11.27 -6.23 -12.93
C LEU A 413 -12.49 -5.74 -13.66
N TYR A 414 -12.56 -5.90 -14.99
CA TYR A 414 -13.73 -5.51 -15.76
C TYR A 414 -14.95 -6.38 -15.43
N GLU A 415 -14.79 -7.69 -15.27
CA GLU A 415 -15.86 -8.57 -14.76
C GLU A 415 -16.35 -8.14 -13.36
N TRP A 416 -15.42 -7.81 -12.45
CA TRP A 416 -15.77 -7.33 -11.11
C TRP A 416 -16.54 -6.01 -11.18
N TYR A 417 -16.10 -5.09 -12.02
CA TYR A 417 -16.74 -3.81 -12.27
C TYR A 417 -18.19 -3.98 -12.77
N LEU A 418 -18.41 -4.87 -13.73
CA LEU A 418 -19.74 -5.19 -14.26
C LEU A 418 -20.65 -5.84 -13.20
N LYS A 419 -20.12 -6.75 -12.38
CA LYS A 419 -20.88 -7.36 -11.27
C LYS A 419 -21.34 -6.31 -10.26
N GLY A 420 -20.50 -5.33 -9.93
CA GLY A 420 -20.85 -4.20 -9.09
C GLY A 420 -22.02 -3.37 -9.66
N ILE A 421 -22.10 -3.23 -10.97
CA ILE A 421 -23.23 -2.60 -11.65
C ILE A 421 -24.52 -3.47 -11.56
N CYS A 422 -24.39 -4.81 -11.55
CA CYS A 422 -25.54 -5.74 -11.54
C CYS A 422 -26.13 -6.01 -10.14
N ILE A 423 -25.32 -6.05 -9.08
CA ILE A 423 -25.74 -6.53 -7.74
C ILE A 423 -26.66 -5.56 -7.00
N ASN A 424 -26.59 -4.25 -7.26
CA ASN A 424 -27.40 -3.26 -6.55
C ASN A 424 -28.90 -3.26 -6.91
N HIS A 425 -29.37 -4.17 -7.80
CA HIS A 425 -30.79 -4.36 -8.08
C HIS A 425 -31.50 -5.36 -7.15
N GLN A 426 -30.77 -6.09 -6.29
CA GLN A 426 -31.40 -7.04 -5.36
C GLN A 426 -31.63 -6.49 -3.95
N ASN A 427 -31.13 -5.27 -3.65
CA ASN A 427 -31.22 -4.62 -2.34
C ASN A 427 -31.83 -3.20 -2.40
N ALA A 428 -32.56 -2.85 -3.47
CA ALA A 428 -33.32 -1.60 -3.58
C ALA A 428 -34.82 -1.84 -3.36
#